data_6cecbcf932aa6d13782354caea8fa80b
#
_entry.id   6cecbcf932aa6d13782354caea8fa80b
#
_cell.length_a   1.000
_cell.length_b   1.000
_cell.length_c   1.000
_cell.angle_alpha   90.00
_cell.angle_beta   90.00
_cell.angle_gamma   90.00
#
_symmetry.space_group_name_H-M   'P 1'
#
loop_
_entity.id
_entity.type
_entity.pdbx_description
1 polymer ?
#
loop_
_entity_poly.entity_id
_entity_poly.type
_entity_poly.pdbx_seq_one_letter_code
_entity_poly.pdbx_strand_id
1 'polypeptide(L)'
;CYHEGTNGKPAEHGKILITNRTLKGAHGTMTVTEKLAHAAERKAFETMLDSLIRKSRTQDVGKVADDLVSMVQRIHSSVWEPETFAMLHKIANDPSSKWAHYAERLLRECDPYLLRTFLTAAAYEGGFRGFQQAQANSEKYDCNIPWIVLMDPTSACNMRCAGCWAAEYGYKQNLTFEEMDRVLTEGAELGTHACLFTGGEPLMRKADIFRLCEKHRDIAFHAFTNGTLIDEAFCQDMLRVGNFFVSISVEGFEEANDGRRGQGHFQKVLDAMDLMRSHRI
;
A
#
# COMPACT_ATOMS: atom_id res chain seq x y z
N CYS A 1 -2.83 27.76 -8.89
CA CYS A 1 -2.94 29.21 -9.07
C CYS A 1 -2.05 29.89 -8.02
N TYR A 2 -0.99 30.55 -8.49
CA TYR A 2 -0.14 31.41 -7.67
C TYR A 2 -0.88 32.74 -7.46
N HIS A 3 -0.92 33.21 -6.21
CA HIS A 3 -1.14 34.61 -5.91
C HIS A 3 0.00 35.12 -5.02
N GLU A 4 0.63 36.20 -5.51
CA GLU A 4 1.69 36.94 -4.83
C GLU A 4 1.18 37.76 -3.65
N GLY A 5 1.97 37.76 -2.60
CA GLY A 5 2.36 38.93 -1.80
C GLY A 5 1.33 39.50 -0.82
N THR A 6 1.56 39.31 0.48
CA THR A 6 1.66 40.41 1.46
C THR A 6 2.33 39.93 2.75
N ASN A 7 3.13 40.84 3.34
CA ASN A 7 4.00 40.72 4.50
C ASN A 7 3.37 40.15 5.78
N GLY A 8 4.08 39.21 6.39
CA GLY A 8 4.44 39.23 7.81
C GLY A 8 3.39 38.80 8.82
N LYS A 9 3.32 37.51 9.11
CA LYS A 9 3.21 36.88 10.47
C LYS A 9 3.49 35.41 10.31
N PRO A 10 4.16 34.69 11.25
CA PRO A 10 4.33 33.26 11.16
C PRO A 10 2.94 32.60 11.19
N ALA A 11 2.65 31.79 10.15
CA ALA A 11 1.42 31.03 10.08
C ALA A 11 1.37 30.10 11.32
N GLU A 12 0.37 30.26 12.14
CA GLU A 12 -0.04 29.25 13.10
C GLU A 12 -0.25 27.94 12.32
N HIS A 13 0.55 26.94 12.65
CA HIS A 13 0.47 25.62 12.03
C HIS A 13 -0.95 25.11 12.13
N GLY A 14 -1.56 24.88 10.95
CA GLY A 14 -2.94 24.53 10.80
C GLY A 14 -3.31 23.31 11.61
N LYS A 15 -4.01 23.54 12.71
CA LYS A 15 -4.95 22.55 13.22
C LYS A 15 -5.89 22.25 12.06
N ILE A 16 -5.85 21.01 11.56
CA ILE A 16 -6.94 20.51 10.72
C ILE A 16 -8.19 20.67 11.56
N LEU A 17 -8.93 21.75 11.29
CA LEU A 17 -10.28 21.92 11.82
C LEU A 17 -11.13 20.83 11.18
N ILE A 18 -11.13 19.64 11.81
CA ILE A 18 -12.18 18.66 11.58
C ILE A 18 -13.45 19.33 12.11
N THR A 19 -14.08 20.13 11.26
CA THR A 19 -15.42 20.63 11.55
C THR A 19 -16.29 19.39 11.73
N ASN A 20 -16.88 19.23 12.92
CA ASN A 20 -17.91 18.26 13.25
C ASN A 20 -19.19 18.49 12.43
N ARG A 21 -19.08 18.66 11.12
CA ARG A 21 -20.18 18.42 10.19
C ARG A 21 -20.22 16.91 10.03
N THR A 22 -20.90 16.28 10.97
CA THR A 22 -21.47 14.95 10.76
C THR A 22 -22.14 14.97 9.38
N LEU A 23 -21.56 14.29 8.40
CA LEU A 23 -22.23 13.89 7.18
C LEU A 23 -23.33 12.88 7.59
N LYS A 24 -24.35 13.39 8.29
CA LYS A 24 -25.58 12.64 8.55
C LYS A 24 -26.35 12.58 7.23
N GLY A 25 -26.17 11.48 6.53
CA GLY A 25 -27.03 11.16 5.41
C GLY A 25 -26.28 10.74 4.17
N ALA A 26 -25.73 9.55 4.17
CA ALA A 26 -25.63 8.61 3.05
C ALA A 26 -24.68 7.43 3.35
N HIS A 27 -24.70 6.89 4.55
CA HIS A 27 -24.13 5.56 4.76
C HIS A 27 -25.16 4.53 4.29
N GLY A 28 -25.18 4.25 3.01
CA GLY A 28 -25.82 3.07 2.50
C GLY A 28 -24.99 1.86 2.95
N THR A 29 -25.28 1.34 4.16
CA THR A 29 -24.71 0.05 4.58
C THR A 29 -25.08 -0.98 3.53
N MET A 30 -24.06 -1.67 2.97
CA MET A 30 -24.27 -2.76 2.04
C MET A 30 -25.34 -3.70 2.57
N THR A 31 -26.29 -4.06 1.73
CA THR A 31 -27.31 -5.07 2.05
C THR A 31 -26.65 -6.43 2.29
N VAL A 32 -27.34 -7.36 2.94
CA VAL A 32 -26.85 -8.72 3.17
C VAL A 32 -26.50 -9.40 1.84
N THR A 33 -27.31 -9.20 0.80
CA THR A 33 -27.08 -9.76 -0.54
C THR A 33 -25.80 -9.20 -1.17
N GLU A 34 -25.57 -7.90 -1.08
CA GLU A 34 -24.34 -7.26 -1.58
C GLU A 34 -23.10 -7.76 -0.84
N LYS A 35 -23.17 -7.93 0.48
CA LYS A 35 -22.08 -8.49 1.28
C LYS A 35 -21.75 -9.94 0.88
N LEU A 36 -22.78 -10.75 0.62
CA LEU A 36 -22.58 -12.12 0.18
C LEU A 36 -22.00 -12.21 -1.23
N ALA A 37 -22.47 -11.37 -2.15
CA ALA A 37 -21.91 -11.25 -3.50
C ALA A 37 -20.45 -10.84 -3.45
N HIS A 38 -20.11 -9.78 -2.72
CA HIS A 38 -18.73 -9.33 -2.52
C HIS A 38 -17.82 -10.42 -1.94
N ALA A 39 -18.28 -11.14 -0.91
CA ALA A 39 -17.50 -12.22 -0.33
C ALA A 39 -17.24 -13.38 -1.33
N ALA A 40 -18.23 -13.70 -2.17
CA ALA A 40 -18.11 -14.71 -3.20
C ALA A 40 -17.13 -14.30 -4.31
N GLU A 41 -17.21 -13.06 -4.80
CA GLU A 41 -16.30 -12.50 -5.81
C GLU A 41 -14.86 -12.43 -5.28
N ARG A 42 -14.67 -11.91 -4.06
CA ARG A 42 -13.37 -11.91 -3.39
C ARG A 42 -12.77 -13.31 -3.29
N LYS A 43 -13.57 -14.30 -2.89
CA LYS A 43 -13.12 -15.69 -2.81
C LYS A 43 -12.76 -16.29 -4.16
N ALA A 44 -13.50 -15.96 -5.21
CA ALA A 44 -13.18 -16.36 -6.57
C ALA A 44 -11.83 -15.74 -7.02
N PHE A 45 -11.60 -14.47 -6.74
CA PHE A 45 -10.34 -13.78 -7.03
C PHE A 45 -9.15 -14.41 -6.27
N GLU A 46 -9.30 -14.68 -4.97
CA GLU A 46 -8.29 -15.37 -4.17
C GLU A 46 -7.95 -16.76 -4.73
N THR A 47 -8.98 -17.53 -5.16
CA THR A 47 -8.79 -18.86 -5.76
C THR A 47 -8.03 -18.78 -7.08
N MET A 48 -8.32 -17.75 -7.87
CA MET A 48 -7.60 -17.44 -9.10
C MET A 48 -6.13 -17.15 -8.82
N LEU A 49 -5.83 -16.28 -7.85
CA LEU A 49 -4.46 -15.96 -7.44
C LEU A 49 -3.71 -17.20 -6.94
N ASP A 50 -4.33 -18.05 -6.13
CA ASP A 50 -3.74 -19.31 -5.67
C ASP A 50 -3.40 -20.23 -6.85
N SER A 51 -4.25 -20.28 -7.88
CA SER A 51 -3.99 -21.04 -9.10
C SER A 51 -2.80 -20.47 -9.88
N LEU A 52 -2.76 -19.13 -10.03
CA LEU A 52 -1.67 -18.42 -10.69
C LEU A 52 -0.32 -18.67 -9.98
N ILE A 53 -0.27 -18.48 -8.66
CA ILE A 53 0.92 -18.70 -7.85
C ILE A 53 1.41 -20.15 -7.93
N ARG A 54 0.50 -21.14 -7.97
CA ARG A 54 0.89 -22.54 -8.17
C ARG A 54 1.44 -22.80 -9.56
N LYS A 55 0.78 -22.30 -10.60
CA LYS A 55 1.19 -22.50 -12.00
C LYS A 55 2.54 -21.85 -12.28
N SER A 56 2.81 -20.65 -11.74
CA SER A 56 4.08 -19.95 -11.95
C SER A 56 5.31 -20.71 -11.44
N ARG A 57 5.13 -21.69 -10.55
CA ARG A 57 6.23 -22.53 -10.05
C ARG A 57 6.63 -23.66 -10.99
N THR A 58 5.75 -24.04 -11.92
CA THR A 58 5.95 -25.21 -12.81
C THR A 58 5.86 -24.86 -14.28
N GLN A 59 5.35 -23.69 -14.63
CA GLN A 59 5.15 -23.24 -16.00
C GLN A 59 5.94 -21.94 -16.26
N ASP A 60 6.02 -21.58 -17.53
CA ASP A 60 6.54 -20.28 -17.96
C ASP A 60 5.67 -19.15 -17.40
N VAL A 61 6.30 -18.20 -16.69
CA VAL A 61 5.58 -17.13 -15.98
C VAL A 61 4.97 -16.12 -16.97
N GLY A 62 5.64 -15.86 -18.09
CA GLY A 62 5.10 -14.99 -19.13
C GLY A 62 3.77 -15.53 -19.66
N LYS A 63 3.72 -16.82 -19.96
CA LYS A 63 2.47 -17.47 -20.38
C LYS A 63 1.39 -17.42 -19.29
N VAL A 64 1.75 -17.68 -18.03
CA VAL A 64 0.80 -17.63 -16.92
C VAL A 64 0.28 -16.21 -16.72
N ALA A 65 1.13 -15.19 -16.87
CA ALA A 65 0.73 -13.79 -16.80
C ALA A 65 -0.18 -13.38 -17.97
N ASP A 66 0.14 -13.82 -19.19
CA ASP A 66 -0.68 -13.56 -20.38
C ASP A 66 -2.07 -14.20 -20.30
N ASP A 67 -2.15 -15.43 -19.82
CA ASP A 67 -3.41 -16.14 -19.52
C ASP A 67 -4.26 -15.35 -18.49
N LEU A 68 -3.61 -14.77 -17.45
CA LEU A 68 -4.27 -13.94 -16.45
C LEU A 68 -4.81 -12.64 -17.08
N VAL A 69 -3.98 -11.91 -17.84
CA VAL A 69 -4.41 -10.69 -18.54
C VAL A 69 -5.61 -10.98 -19.44
N SER A 70 -5.54 -12.07 -20.22
CA SER A 70 -6.64 -12.51 -21.08
C SER A 70 -7.92 -12.82 -20.31
N MET A 71 -7.80 -13.40 -19.12
CA MET A 71 -8.95 -13.69 -18.27
C MET A 71 -9.56 -12.43 -17.68
N VAL A 72 -8.74 -11.52 -17.13
CA VAL A 72 -9.19 -10.23 -16.59
C VAL A 72 -9.88 -9.41 -17.69
N GLN A 73 -9.32 -9.36 -18.90
CA GLN A 73 -9.90 -8.67 -20.04
C GLN A 73 -11.29 -9.22 -20.41
N ARG A 74 -11.48 -10.55 -20.37
CA ARG A 74 -12.79 -11.16 -20.66
C ARG A 74 -13.86 -10.84 -19.63
N ILE A 75 -13.48 -10.75 -18.36
CA ILE A 75 -14.43 -10.54 -17.24
C ILE A 75 -14.68 -9.04 -17.04
N HIS A 76 -13.68 -8.22 -17.25
CA HIS A 76 -13.66 -6.80 -16.86
C HIS A 76 -13.22 -5.86 -18.00
N SER A 77 -13.63 -6.15 -19.24
CA SER A 77 -13.28 -5.36 -20.42
C SER A 77 -13.68 -3.88 -20.34
N SER A 78 -14.62 -3.52 -19.48
CA SER A 78 -15.11 -2.15 -19.27
C SER A 78 -14.36 -1.36 -18.20
N VAL A 79 -13.44 -1.98 -17.45
CA VAL A 79 -12.74 -1.33 -16.31
C VAL A 79 -11.50 -0.58 -16.77
N TRP A 80 -10.78 -1.14 -17.75
CA TRP A 80 -9.57 -0.53 -18.28
C TRP A 80 -9.65 -0.38 -19.79
N GLU A 81 -8.98 0.66 -20.29
CA GLU A 81 -8.89 0.91 -21.73
C GLU A 81 -8.20 -0.24 -22.47
N PRO A 82 -8.57 -0.54 -23.72
CA PRO A 82 -7.99 -1.63 -24.52
C PRO A 82 -6.47 -1.55 -24.61
N GLU A 83 -5.91 -0.34 -24.62
CA GLU A 83 -4.47 -0.07 -24.68
C GLU A 83 -3.74 -0.57 -23.43
N THR A 84 -4.38 -0.51 -22.28
CA THR A 84 -3.83 -1.05 -21.03
C THR A 84 -3.66 -2.56 -21.12
N PHE A 85 -4.67 -3.28 -21.62
CA PHE A 85 -4.57 -4.72 -21.82
C PHE A 85 -3.49 -5.08 -22.86
N ALA A 86 -3.42 -4.33 -23.98
CA ALA A 86 -2.39 -4.54 -24.99
C ALA A 86 -0.98 -4.33 -24.42
N MET A 87 -0.79 -3.33 -23.56
CA MET A 87 0.48 -3.10 -22.85
C MET A 87 0.83 -4.25 -21.91
N LEU A 88 -0.14 -4.74 -21.14
CA LEU A 88 0.08 -5.86 -20.21
C LEU A 88 0.43 -7.16 -20.95
N HIS A 89 -0.25 -7.47 -22.05
CA HIS A 89 0.09 -8.60 -22.93
C HIS A 89 1.51 -8.47 -23.49
N LYS A 90 1.90 -7.27 -23.95
CA LYS A 90 3.26 -7.03 -24.44
C LYS A 90 4.30 -7.27 -23.35
N ILE A 91 4.07 -6.79 -22.12
CA ILE A 91 4.98 -7.00 -21.00
C ILE A 91 5.09 -8.49 -20.65
N ALA A 92 3.97 -9.20 -20.60
CA ALA A 92 3.93 -10.64 -20.25
C ALA A 92 4.68 -11.50 -21.27
N ASN A 93 4.60 -11.14 -22.57
CA ASN A 93 5.19 -11.89 -23.69
C ASN A 93 6.59 -11.41 -24.10
N ASP A 94 7.17 -10.39 -23.43
CA ASP A 94 8.53 -9.91 -23.70
C ASP A 94 9.53 -10.57 -22.74
N PRO A 95 10.37 -11.52 -23.22
CA PRO A 95 11.38 -12.18 -22.37
C PRO A 95 12.45 -11.23 -21.82
N SER A 96 12.60 -10.04 -22.40
CA SER A 96 13.55 -9.02 -21.92
C SER A 96 12.92 -8.04 -20.93
N SER A 97 11.62 -8.14 -20.69
CA SER A 97 10.89 -7.23 -19.82
C SER A 97 11.32 -7.36 -18.36
N LYS A 98 11.88 -6.27 -17.81
CA LYS A 98 12.22 -6.18 -16.39
C LYS A 98 11.00 -6.38 -15.49
N TRP A 99 9.83 -5.98 -15.95
CA TRP A 99 8.57 -6.14 -15.21
C TRP A 99 8.12 -7.60 -15.18
N ALA A 100 8.27 -8.35 -16.30
CA ALA A 100 7.99 -9.77 -16.33
C ALA A 100 8.94 -10.54 -15.38
N HIS A 101 10.23 -10.26 -15.41
CA HIS A 101 11.20 -10.84 -14.47
C HIS A 101 10.89 -10.49 -13.00
N TYR A 102 10.48 -9.24 -12.73
CA TYR A 102 10.09 -8.84 -11.38
C TYR A 102 8.83 -9.60 -10.91
N ALA A 103 7.82 -9.69 -11.75
CA ALA A 103 6.60 -10.47 -11.46
C ALA A 103 6.91 -11.95 -11.24
N GLU A 104 7.82 -12.53 -12.06
CA GLU A 104 8.28 -13.91 -11.89
C GLU A 104 8.92 -14.13 -10.52
N ARG A 105 9.81 -13.24 -10.11
CA ARG A 105 10.47 -13.32 -8.80
C ARG A 105 9.46 -13.23 -7.67
N LEU A 106 8.51 -12.27 -7.71
CA LEU A 106 7.46 -12.17 -6.71
C LEU A 106 6.64 -13.46 -6.60
N LEU A 107 6.20 -14.01 -7.73
CA LEU A 107 5.38 -15.23 -7.76
C LEU A 107 6.11 -16.47 -7.24
N ARG A 108 7.43 -16.56 -7.44
CA ARG A 108 8.24 -17.73 -7.06
C ARG A 108 8.89 -17.60 -5.69
N GLU A 109 9.38 -16.41 -5.35
CA GLU A 109 10.18 -16.17 -4.15
C GLU A 109 9.36 -15.78 -2.93
N CYS A 110 8.27 -14.99 -3.12
CA CYS A 110 7.45 -14.54 -1.99
C CYS A 110 6.58 -15.64 -1.39
N ASP A 111 6.22 -15.44 -0.12
CA ASP A 111 5.25 -16.28 0.56
C ASP A 111 3.88 -16.22 -0.15
N PRO A 112 3.25 -17.37 -0.47
CA PRO A 112 2.00 -17.40 -1.22
C PRO A 112 0.84 -16.71 -0.50
N TYR A 113 0.76 -16.82 0.83
CA TYR A 113 -0.31 -16.20 1.61
C TYR A 113 -0.16 -14.68 1.62
N LEU A 114 1.07 -14.19 1.89
CA LEU A 114 1.40 -12.76 1.85
C LEU A 114 1.05 -12.18 0.47
N LEU A 115 1.55 -12.80 -0.59
CA LEU A 115 1.33 -12.33 -1.96
C LEU A 115 -0.15 -12.32 -2.34
N ARG A 116 -0.88 -13.41 -2.07
CA ARG A 116 -2.31 -13.50 -2.31
C ARG A 116 -3.09 -12.43 -1.54
N THR A 117 -2.82 -12.29 -0.23
CA THR A 117 -3.57 -11.38 0.64
C THR A 117 -3.34 -9.93 0.23
N PHE A 118 -2.08 -9.55 -0.05
CA PHE A 118 -1.76 -8.21 -0.52
C PHE A 118 -2.40 -7.91 -1.88
N LEU A 119 -2.26 -8.82 -2.85
CA LEU A 119 -2.85 -8.63 -4.18
C LEU A 119 -4.38 -8.61 -4.14
N THR A 120 -5.01 -9.35 -3.22
CA THR A 120 -6.46 -9.25 -3.03
C THR A 120 -6.85 -7.86 -2.54
N ALA A 121 -6.17 -7.32 -1.54
CA ALA A 121 -6.44 -5.97 -1.05
C ALA A 121 -6.10 -4.89 -2.10
N ALA A 122 -4.93 -4.98 -2.75
CA ALA A 122 -4.47 -3.95 -3.68
C ALA A 122 -5.20 -3.99 -5.04
N ALA A 123 -5.35 -5.18 -5.64
CA ALA A 123 -5.88 -5.29 -6.99
C ALA A 123 -7.41 -5.46 -7.01
N TYR A 124 -7.97 -6.35 -6.19
CA TYR A 124 -9.42 -6.57 -6.19
C TYR A 124 -10.15 -5.47 -5.40
N GLU A 125 -9.79 -5.24 -4.13
CA GLU A 125 -10.50 -4.23 -3.32
C GLU A 125 -10.17 -2.81 -3.77
N GLY A 126 -8.90 -2.46 -3.98
CA GLY A 126 -8.47 -1.13 -4.37
C GLY A 126 -8.61 -0.87 -5.88
N GLY A 127 -7.98 -1.70 -6.70
CA GLY A 127 -7.85 -1.45 -8.14
C GLY A 127 -9.12 -1.73 -8.95
N PHE A 128 -10.01 -2.60 -8.48
CA PHE A 128 -11.25 -2.92 -9.18
C PHE A 128 -12.48 -2.36 -8.44
N ARG A 129 -12.82 -2.92 -7.30
CA ARG A 129 -14.05 -2.56 -6.57
C ARG A 129 -14.00 -1.12 -6.03
N GLY A 130 -12.90 -0.77 -5.35
CA GLY A 130 -12.72 0.56 -4.77
C GLY A 130 -12.64 1.65 -5.83
N PHE A 131 -12.03 1.37 -6.98
CA PHE A 131 -11.99 2.30 -8.10
C PHE A 131 -13.41 2.64 -8.62
N GLN A 132 -14.26 1.64 -8.82
CA GLN A 132 -15.66 1.85 -9.24
C GLN A 132 -16.45 2.64 -8.17
N GLN A 133 -16.25 2.31 -6.90
CA GLN A 133 -16.89 3.00 -5.78
C GLN A 133 -16.41 4.46 -5.67
N ALA A 134 -15.11 4.70 -5.85
CA ALA A 134 -14.55 6.05 -5.85
C ALA A 134 -15.08 6.89 -7.00
N GLN A 135 -15.24 6.33 -8.20
CA GLN A 135 -15.87 7.04 -9.33
C GLN A 135 -17.31 7.42 -9.03
N ALA A 136 -18.14 6.48 -8.56
CA ALA A 136 -19.52 6.75 -8.20
C ALA A 136 -19.65 7.80 -7.09
N ASN A 137 -18.77 7.74 -6.08
CA ASN A 137 -18.74 8.73 -5.02
C ASN A 137 -18.20 10.10 -5.49
N SER A 138 -17.25 10.13 -6.42
CA SER A 138 -16.77 11.38 -7.03
C SER A 138 -17.89 12.12 -7.76
N GLU A 139 -18.71 11.41 -8.53
CA GLU A 139 -19.89 11.98 -9.19
C GLU A 139 -20.94 12.44 -8.17
N LYS A 140 -21.24 11.60 -7.17
CA LYS A 140 -22.24 11.88 -6.14
C LYS A 140 -21.93 13.10 -5.29
N TYR A 141 -20.65 13.30 -4.95
CA TYR A 141 -20.22 14.37 -4.04
C TYR A 141 -19.58 15.56 -4.77
N ASP A 142 -19.48 15.49 -6.09
CA ASP A 142 -18.81 16.50 -6.94
C ASP A 142 -17.40 16.84 -6.44
N CYS A 143 -16.63 15.80 -6.12
CA CYS A 143 -15.25 15.94 -5.64
C CYS A 143 -14.39 14.72 -6.00
N ASN A 144 -13.09 14.92 -6.04
CA ASN A 144 -12.16 13.82 -6.26
C ASN A 144 -12.04 12.94 -5.00
N ILE A 145 -12.26 11.64 -5.15
CA ILE A 145 -11.97 10.64 -4.11
C ILE A 145 -10.54 10.13 -4.31
N PRO A 146 -9.67 10.25 -3.29
CA PRO A 146 -8.29 9.78 -3.42
C PRO A 146 -8.24 8.25 -3.51
N TRP A 147 -7.37 7.72 -4.36
CA TRP A 147 -7.14 6.28 -4.47
C TRP A 147 -6.23 5.73 -3.37
N ILE A 148 -5.47 6.59 -2.70
CA ILE A 148 -4.55 6.27 -1.61
C ILE A 148 -4.58 7.39 -0.56
N VAL A 149 -4.50 7.00 0.72
CA VAL A 149 -4.24 7.92 1.84
C VAL A 149 -2.79 7.82 2.22
N LEU A 150 -2.08 8.98 2.28
CA LEU A 150 -0.78 9.08 2.89
C LEU A 150 -0.94 9.54 4.33
N MET A 151 -0.32 8.82 5.27
CA MET A 151 -0.51 9.05 6.70
C MET A 151 0.83 8.99 7.45
N ASP A 152 1.05 9.96 8.32
CA ASP A 152 2.20 10.03 9.21
C ASP A 152 1.78 9.58 10.63
N PRO A 153 1.97 8.30 11.01
CA PRO A 153 1.54 7.83 12.34
C PRO A 153 2.27 8.55 13.48
N THR A 154 3.49 9.03 13.20
CA THR A 154 4.34 9.74 14.15
C THR A 154 5.36 10.62 13.42
N SER A 155 5.67 11.76 14.00
CA SER A 155 6.83 12.56 13.60
C SER A 155 8.15 12.08 14.24
N ALA A 156 8.08 11.16 15.22
CA ALA A 156 9.27 10.60 15.86
C ALA A 156 10.04 9.70 14.89
N CYS A 157 11.37 9.77 14.96
CA CYS A 157 12.27 8.91 14.21
C CYS A 157 13.43 8.48 15.11
N ASN A 158 13.87 7.24 14.98
CA ASN A 158 15.04 6.70 15.67
C ASN A 158 16.37 7.05 14.98
N MET A 159 16.32 7.84 13.88
CA MET A 159 17.49 8.31 13.14
C MET A 159 17.50 9.84 12.99
N ARG A 160 18.66 10.38 12.55
CA ARG A 160 18.88 11.82 12.30
C ARG A 160 19.64 12.00 10.99
N CYS A 161 19.00 11.63 9.89
CA CYS A 161 19.60 11.70 8.56
C CYS A 161 19.86 13.15 8.14
N ALA A 162 20.98 13.40 7.48
CA ALA A 162 21.31 14.71 6.93
C ALA A 162 20.28 15.12 5.86
N GLY A 163 19.73 16.32 5.96
CA GLY A 163 18.73 16.86 5.03
C GLY A 163 17.38 16.12 5.08
N CYS A 164 17.03 15.55 6.23
CA CYS A 164 15.72 14.92 6.42
C CYS A 164 14.64 16.00 6.57
N TRP A 165 13.66 16.02 5.67
CA TRP A 165 12.55 16.97 5.73
C TRP A 165 11.66 16.78 6.97
N ALA A 166 11.51 15.55 7.47
CA ALA A 166 10.69 15.25 8.63
C ALA A 166 11.33 15.74 9.94
N ALA A 167 12.64 16.00 9.98
CA ALA A 167 13.33 16.48 11.17
C ALA A 167 12.88 17.89 11.61
N GLU A 168 12.32 18.68 10.69
CA GLU A 168 11.84 20.04 10.96
C GLU A 168 10.55 20.06 11.79
N TYR A 169 9.75 18.98 11.76
CA TYR A 169 8.46 18.91 12.48
C TYR A 169 8.60 18.51 13.96
N GLY A 170 9.81 18.18 14.41
CA GLY A 170 10.05 17.69 15.76
C GLY A 170 9.52 16.25 15.98
N TYR A 171 9.64 15.77 17.23
CA TYR A 171 9.40 14.34 17.53
C TYR A 171 8.12 14.08 18.38
N LYS A 172 7.18 15.03 18.40
CA LYS A 172 6.07 15.02 19.36
C LYS A 172 4.68 14.85 18.75
N GLN A 173 4.57 14.87 17.43
CA GLN A 173 3.28 14.75 16.77
C GLN A 173 2.99 13.27 16.52
N ASN A 174 1.85 12.80 17.00
CA ASN A 174 1.39 11.43 16.82
C ASN A 174 -0.09 11.43 16.51
N LEU A 175 -0.50 10.58 15.60
CA LEU A 175 -1.91 10.19 15.45
C LEU A 175 -2.23 9.09 16.46
N THR A 176 -3.41 9.16 17.05
CA THR A 176 -3.93 8.05 17.84
C THR A 176 -4.35 6.89 16.95
N PHE A 177 -4.45 5.69 17.52
CA PHE A 177 -4.98 4.54 16.78
C PHE A 177 -6.38 4.82 16.25
N GLU A 178 -7.24 5.44 17.06
CA GLU A 178 -8.63 5.76 16.76
C GLU A 178 -8.76 6.78 15.61
N GLU A 179 -7.84 7.75 15.53
CA GLU A 179 -7.80 8.71 14.41
C GLU A 179 -7.41 8.02 13.11
N MET A 180 -6.36 7.20 13.13
CA MET A 180 -5.93 6.41 11.96
C MET A 180 -7.02 5.45 11.50
N ASP A 181 -7.61 4.72 12.43
CA ASP A 181 -8.71 3.77 12.18
C ASP A 181 -9.93 4.44 11.55
N ARG A 182 -10.30 5.62 12.04
CA ARG A 182 -11.42 6.38 11.50
C ARG A 182 -11.16 6.83 10.06
N VAL A 183 -9.97 7.37 9.78
CA VAL A 183 -9.58 7.80 8.43
C VAL A 183 -9.64 6.63 7.44
N LEU A 184 -9.16 5.45 7.85
CA LEU A 184 -9.18 4.24 7.03
C LEU A 184 -10.60 3.72 6.81
N THR A 185 -11.43 3.74 7.84
CA THR A 185 -12.83 3.32 7.75
C THR A 185 -13.63 4.22 6.80
N GLU A 186 -13.56 5.54 7.00
CA GLU A 186 -14.25 6.52 6.15
C GLU A 186 -13.70 6.51 4.72
N GLY A 187 -12.37 6.32 4.55
CA GLY A 187 -11.74 6.17 3.24
C GLY A 187 -12.24 4.95 2.48
N ALA A 188 -12.31 3.79 3.13
CA ALA A 188 -12.80 2.55 2.53
C ALA A 188 -14.29 2.67 2.12
N GLU A 189 -15.12 3.36 2.90
CA GLU A 189 -16.50 3.67 2.54
C GLU A 189 -16.62 4.55 1.28
N LEU A 190 -15.60 5.33 0.98
CA LEU A 190 -15.53 6.15 -0.23
C LEU A 190 -14.91 5.42 -1.43
N GLY A 191 -14.24 4.29 -1.22
CA GLY A 191 -13.54 3.51 -2.25
C GLY A 191 -12.01 3.57 -2.18
N THR A 192 -11.45 4.19 -1.12
CA THR A 192 -10.00 4.25 -0.90
C THR A 192 -9.52 3.01 -0.13
N HIS A 193 -8.85 2.08 -0.81
CA HIS A 193 -8.36 0.82 -0.24
C HIS A 193 -6.83 0.71 -0.28
N ALA A 194 -6.13 1.84 -0.23
CA ALA A 194 -4.67 1.87 -0.12
C ALA A 194 -4.24 2.92 0.91
N CYS A 195 -3.25 2.56 1.74
CA CYS A 195 -2.67 3.45 2.73
C CYS A 195 -1.14 3.38 2.68
N LEU A 196 -0.49 4.53 2.62
CA LEU A 196 0.96 4.66 2.68
C LEU A 196 1.36 5.35 3.98
N PHE A 197 2.12 4.66 4.81
CA PHE A 197 2.71 5.24 6.02
C PHE A 197 4.07 5.86 5.73
N THR A 198 4.26 7.09 6.23
CA THR A 198 5.51 7.83 6.18
C THR A 198 5.68 8.65 7.46
N GLY A 199 6.25 9.85 7.44
CA GLY A 199 6.44 10.71 8.60
C GLY A 199 7.87 10.72 9.10
N GLY A 200 8.09 10.48 10.41
CA GLY A 200 9.40 10.18 10.99
C GLY A 200 9.85 8.76 10.61
N GLU A 201 9.78 7.84 11.55
CA GLU A 201 9.91 6.41 11.23
C GLU A 201 8.58 5.71 11.59
N PRO A 202 7.79 5.27 10.60
CA PRO A 202 6.48 4.69 10.88
C PRO A 202 6.55 3.41 11.69
N LEU A 203 7.63 2.62 11.57
CA LEU A 203 7.79 1.38 12.33
C LEU A 203 8.01 1.59 13.83
N MET A 204 8.24 2.82 14.30
CA MET A 204 8.12 3.14 15.73
C MET A 204 6.69 2.92 16.27
N ARG A 205 5.71 2.89 15.38
CA ARG A 205 4.30 2.59 15.65
C ARG A 205 3.87 1.24 15.04
N LYS A 206 4.84 0.29 14.83
CA LYS A 206 4.56 -1.00 14.16
C LYS A 206 3.42 -1.79 14.82
N ALA A 207 3.26 -1.71 16.14
CA ALA A 207 2.16 -2.38 16.83
C ALA A 207 0.78 -1.85 16.42
N ASP A 208 0.61 -0.54 16.30
CA ASP A 208 -0.65 0.07 15.83
C ASP A 208 -0.87 -0.20 14.35
N ILE A 209 0.19 -0.14 13.53
CA ILE A 209 0.12 -0.45 12.10
C ILE A 209 -0.37 -1.89 11.90
N PHE A 210 0.19 -2.87 12.59
CA PHE A 210 -0.27 -4.27 12.47
C PHE A 210 -1.71 -4.46 12.97
N ARG A 211 -2.14 -3.77 14.02
CA ARG A 211 -3.55 -3.76 14.46
C ARG A 211 -4.48 -3.18 13.39
N LEU A 212 -4.06 -2.11 12.68
CA LEU A 212 -4.82 -1.56 11.56
C LEU A 212 -4.89 -2.55 10.40
N CYS A 213 -3.79 -3.21 10.05
CA CYS A 213 -3.75 -4.25 9.02
C CYS A 213 -4.69 -5.42 9.33
N GLU A 214 -4.77 -5.83 10.59
CA GLU A 214 -5.72 -6.87 11.04
C GLU A 214 -7.17 -6.44 10.92
N LYS A 215 -7.46 -5.21 11.29
CA LYS A 215 -8.82 -4.66 11.27
C LYS A 215 -9.31 -4.38 9.85
N HIS A 216 -8.45 -3.85 8.99
CA HIS A 216 -8.75 -3.43 7.63
C HIS A 216 -8.14 -4.38 6.60
N ARG A 217 -8.70 -5.60 6.52
CA ARG A 217 -8.19 -6.67 5.63
C ARG A 217 -8.43 -6.40 4.14
N ASP A 218 -9.24 -5.42 3.83
CA ASP A 218 -9.58 -4.93 2.50
C ASP A 218 -8.72 -3.73 2.05
N ILE A 219 -7.81 -3.26 2.91
CA ILE A 219 -6.87 -2.19 2.59
C ILE A 219 -5.48 -2.76 2.38
N ALA A 220 -4.81 -2.34 1.31
CA ALA A 220 -3.39 -2.58 1.08
C ALA A 220 -2.56 -1.51 1.79
N PHE A 221 -1.70 -1.94 2.69
CA PHE A 221 -0.82 -1.06 3.46
C PHE A 221 0.60 -1.10 2.93
N HIS A 222 1.24 0.06 2.91
CA HIS A 222 2.63 0.22 2.55
C HIS A 222 3.30 1.20 3.52
N ALA A 223 4.59 1.02 3.80
CA ALA A 223 5.36 2.00 4.57
C ALA A 223 6.71 2.28 3.94
N PHE A 224 7.13 3.54 3.95
CA PHE A 224 8.53 3.89 3.77
C PHE A 224 9.24 3.84 5.12
N THR A 225 10.29 3.04 5.21
CA THR A 225 11.04 2.84 6.46
C THR A 225 12.54 2.97 6.25
N ASN A 226 13.24 3.37 7.31
CA ASN A 226 14.69 3.30 7.33
C ASN A 226 15.24 1.87 7.52
N GLY A 227 14.36 0.88 7.76
CA GLY A 227 14.70 -0.54 7.85
C GLY A 227 15.29 -1.00 9.19
N THR A 228 15.72 -0.09 10.07
CA THR A 228 16.45 -0.45 11.30
C THR A 228 15.60 -1.11 12.38
N LEU A 229 14.28 -1.10 12.23
CA LEU A 229 13.31 -1.72 13.16
C LEU A 229 12.67 -3.01 12.61
N ILE A 230 13.21 -3.50 11.49
CA ILE A 230 12.84 -4.80 10.92
C ILE A 230 13.60 -5.87 11.71
N ASP A 231 12.86 -6.68 12.43
CA ASP A 231 13.33 -7.79 13.26
C ASP A 231 12.53 -9.07 12.94
N GLU A 232 12.88 -10.17 13.59
CA GLU A 232 12.21 -11.46 13.42
C GLU A 232 10.69 -11.36 13.71
N ALA A 233 10.31 -10.65 14.77
CA ALA A 233 8.91 -10.46 15.14
C ALA A 233 8.16 -9.64 14.09
N PHE A 234 8.81 -8.64 13.50
CA PHE A 234 8.25 -7.86 12.40
C PHE A 234 7.96 -8.73 11.17
N CYS A 235 8.89 -9.61 10.79
CA CYS A 235 8.70 -10.53 9.67
C CYS A 235 7.53 -11.49 9.92
N GLN A 236 7.42 -12.04 11.13
CA GLN A 236 6.31 -12.90 11.53
C GLN A 236 4.97 -12.16 11.49
N ASP A 237 4.93 -10.91 11.97
CA ASP A 237 3.73 -10.07 11.91
C ASP A 237 3.33 -9.74 10.47
N MET A 238 4.29 -9.42 9.58
CA MET A 238 4.02 -9.22 8.15
C MET A 238 3.37 -10.45 7.52
N LEU A 239 3.92 -11.64 7.77
CA LEU A 239 3.34 -12.91 7.27
C LEU A 239 1.95 -13.17 7.85
N ARG A 240 1.71 -12.81 9.11
CA ARG A 240 0.42 -12.99 9.78
C ARG A 240 -0.67 -12.09 9.21
N VAL A 241 -0.37 -10.82 8.97
CA VAL A 241 -1.37 -9.87 8.41
C VAL A 241 -1.53 -10.03 6.90
N GLY A 242 -0.46 -10.17 6.14
CA GLY A 242 -0.44 -10.44 4.71
C GLY A 242 -0.82 -9.26 3.79
N ASN A 243 -1.34 -8.16 4.32
CA ASN A 243 -1.75 -6.99 3.54
C ASN A 243 -0.85 -5.77 3.75
N PHE A 244 0.38 -5.99 4.25
CA PHE A 244 1.37 -4.95 4.52
C PHE A 244 2.68 -5.20 3.79
N PHE A 245 3.24 -4.17 3.16
CA PHE A 245 4.53 -4.15 2.51
C PHE A 245 5.36 -2.95 2.95
N VAL A 246 6.69 -3.03 2.77
CA VAL A 246 7.60 -1.93 3.07
C VAL A 246 8.52 -1.63 1.90
N SER A 247 8.90 -0.37 1.78
CA SER A 247 10.03 0.09 0.97
C SER A 247 11.13 0.58 1.89
N ILE A 248 12.28 -0.08 1.84
CA ILE A 248 13.43 0.28 2.67
C ILE A 248 14.21 1.39 1.97
N SER A 249 14.46 2.47 2.70
CA SER A 249 15.18 3.63 2.20
C SER A 249 16.68 3.37 2.13
N VAL A 250 17.27 3.55 0.95
CA VAL A 250 18.70 3.43 0.70
C VAL A 250 19.15 4.53 -0.27
N GLU A 251 20.35 5.10 -0.05
CA GLU A 251 20.86 6.24 -0.82
C GLU A 251 21.95 5.85 -1.83
N GLY A 252 22.07 4.58 -2.13
CA GLY A 252 23.13 4.02 -2.98
C GLY A 252 24.03 3.06 -2.20
N PHE A 253 25.34 3.05 -2.51
CA PHE A 253 26.31 2.20 -1.81
C PHE A 253 26.70 2.78 -0.44
N GLU A 254 27.43 2.01 0.36
CA GLU A 254 27.76 2.25 1.76
C GLU A 254 28.19 3.70 2.05
N GLU A 255 29.18 4.22 1.31
CA GLU A 255 29.72 5.57 1.54
C GLU A 255 28.63 6.65 1.41
N ALA A 256 27.85 6.63 0.33
CA ALA A 256 26.78 7.59 0.10
C ALA A 256 25.64 7.44 1.10
N ASN A 257 25.28 6.18 1.39
CA ASN A 257 24.21 5.86 2.31
C ASN A 257 24.54 6.27 3.75
N ASP A 258 25.72 5.87 4.23
CA ASP A 258 26.17 6.15 5.60
C ASP A 258 26.49 7.63 5.80
N GLY A 259 27.02 8.32 4.77
CA GLY A 259 27.22 9.75 4.78
C GLY A 259 25.94 10.55 5.05
N ARG A 260 24.81 10.09 4.55
CA ARG A 260 23.50 10.75 4.78
C ARG A 260 22.74 10.22 5.99
N ARG A 261 22.74 8.89 6.19
CA ARG A 261 21.87 8.22 7.17
C ARG A 261 22.57 7.89 8.47
N GLY A 262 23.89 7.96 8.50
CA GLY A 262 24.73 7.64 9.66
C GLY A 262 25.49 6.33 9.50
N GLN A 263 26.67 6.30 10.12
CA GLN A 263 27.61 5.17 10.00
C GLN A 263 26.98 3.83 10.36
N GLY A 264 27.17 2.83 9.49
CA GLY A 264 26.70 1.46 9.66
C GLY A 264 25.20 1.27 9.33
N HIS A 265 24.53 2.28 8.80
CA HIS A 265 23.13 2.12 8.37
C HIS A 265 23.02 1.19 7.15
N PHE A 266 23.94 1.27 6.20
CA PHE A 266 23.92 0.43 5.00
C PHE A 266 23.93 -1.06 5.36
N GLN A 267 24.81 -1.47 6.27
CA GLN A 267 24.84 -2.87 6.72
C GLN A 267 23.53 -3.29 7.40
N LYS A 268 22.92 -2.44 8.23
CA LYS A 268 21.61 -2.74 8.85
C LYS A 268 20.52 -2.93 7.81
N VAL A 269 20.53 -2.17 6.72
CA VAL A 269 19.59 -2.34 5.61
C VAL A 269 19.81 -3.67 4.90
N LEU A 270 21.05 -4.06 4.65
CA LEU A 270 21.37 -5.37 4.05
C LEU A 270 20.92 -6.52 4.96
N ASP A 271 21.20 -6.44 6.25
CA ASP A 271 20.78 -7.44 7.24
C ASP A 271 19.23 -7.56 7.28
N ALA A 272 18.52 -6.43 7.24
CA ALA A 272 17.06 -6.41 7.20
C ALA A 272 16.51 -7.04 5.91
N MET A 273 17.10 -6.74 4.76
CA MET A 273 16.72 -7.34 3.47
C MET A 273 16.97 -8.85 3.46
N ASP A 274 18.11 -9.31 3.99
CA ASP A 274 18.44 -10.74 4.06
C ASP A 274 17.50 -11.48 5.03
N LEU A 275 17.13 -10.84 6.16
CA LEU A 275 16.15 -11.38 7.09
C LEU A 275 14.77 -11.51 6.41
N MET A 276 14.26 -10.46 5.77
CA MET A 276 13.00 -10.52 5.04
C MET A 276 13.01 -11.60 3.95
N ARG A 277 14.10 -11.68 3.19
CA ARG A 277 14.29 -12.72 2.14
C ARG A 277 14.26 -14.13 2.73
N SER A 278 14.87 -14.36 3.90
CA SER A 278 14.83 -15.66 4.58
C SER A 278 13.40 -16.08 4.96
N HIS A 279 12.53 -15.12 5.24
CA HIS A 279 11.10 -15.29 5.48
C HIS A 279 10.24 -15.28 4.20
N ARG A 280 10.86 -15.12 3.03
CA ARG A 280 10.14 -15.03 1.75
C ARG A 280 9.18 -13.82 1.65
N ILE A 281 9.60 -12.71 2.25
CA ILE A 281 8.93 -11.41 2.20
C ILE A 281 9.59 -10.55 1.12
#